data_0d4121c076bb222fbbbefbf1fef92014
#
_entry.id   0d4121c076bb222fbbbefbf1fef92014
#
_cell.length_a   1.000
_cell.length_b   1.000
_cell.length_c   1.000
_cell.angle_alpha   90.00
_cell.angle_beta   90.00
_cell.angle_gamma   90.00
#
_symmetry.space_group_name_H-M   'P 1'
#
loop_
_entity.id
_entity.type
_entity.pdbx_description
1 polymer ?
#
loop_
_entity_poly.entity_id
_entity_poly.type
_entity_poly.pdbx_seq_one_letter_code
_entity_poly.pdbx_strand_id
1 'polypeptide(L)'
;MTSDVARMIRLARDQARLTTLDYATQLFDDFIELHGDRNFRDDGAVVGGIGFLAGQPVTVIGIQKGKNLQDNLKRNFGQPHPEGYRKALRLMKQAEKFGRPVVTFINTAGAYPGVGAEERGQGEAIARNLMEMSDLKVPIMAIIIGEGGSGGALALAVADQVWMLENSMYAVLSPEGFASILWKDGSRAMEAAELMKITSYELEKLQVVDRVVLENGRATKEVLSDIKENLVSQLAQLQALPLDQLLENRYQRFRKY
;
A
#
# COMPACT_ATOMS: atom_id res chain seq x y z
N MET A 1 -3.60 30.53 7.04
CA MET A 1 -3.03 29.66 6.00
C MET A 1 -3.07 28.23 6.52
N THR A 2 -3.65 27.30 5.80
CA THR A 2 -3.59 25.86 6.17
C THR A 2 -2.13 25.42 6.08
N SER A 3 -1.63 24.71 7.10
CA SER A 3 -0.26 24.16 7.05
C SER A 3 -0.10 23.21 5.84
N ASP A 4 1.13 23.06 5.37
CA ASP A 4 1.44 22.19 4.23
C ASP A 4 1.04 20.73 4.53
N VAL A 5 1.19 20.30 5.79
CA VAL A 5 0.77 18.99 6.29
C VAL A 5 -0.75 18.80 6.17
N ALA A 6 -1.54 19.78 6.59
CA ALA A 6 -3.01 19.73 6.49
C ALA A 6 -3.49 19.64 5.03
N ARG A 7 -2.80 20.33 4.12
CA ARG A 7 -3.05 20.21 2.68
C ARG A 7 -2.74 18.79 2.17
N MET A 8 -1.59 18.24 2.51
CA MET A 8 -1.18 16.89 2.09
C MET A 8 -2.15 15.81 2.59
N ILE A 9 -2.56 15.87 3.86
CA ILE A 9 -3.55 14.92 4.43
C ILE A 9 -4.88 15.02 3.68
N ARG A 10 -5.36 16.22 3.41
CA ARG A 10 -6.59 16.40 2.64
C ARG A 10 -6.47 15.80 1.23
N LEU A 11 -5.35 16.02 0.54
CA LEU A 11 -5.09 15.47 -0.77
C LEU A 11 -4.92 13.94 -0.72
N ALA A 12 -4.29 13.37 0.32
CA ALA A 12 -4.19 11.93 0.52
C ALA A 12 -5.56 11.25 0.61
N ARG A 13 -6.55 11.95 1.17
CA ARG A 13 -7.94 11.50 1.36
C ARG A 13 -8.88 11.89 0.22
N ASP A 14 -8.39 12.59 -0.78
CA ASP A 14 -9.22 13.08 -1.88
C ASP A 14 -9.82 11.90 -2.66
N GLN A 15 -11.13 11.94 -2.86
CA GLN A 15 -11.89 10.92 -3.58
C GLN A 15 -11.56 10.90 -5.08
N ALA A 16 -11.02 11.98 -5.63
CA ALA A 16 -10.58 12.08 -7.02
C ALA A 16 -9.23 11.39 -7.28
N ARG A 17 -8.53 10.92 -6.26
CA ARG A 17 -7.25 10.19 -6.45
C ARG A 17 -7.45 8.92 -7.27
N LEU A 18 -6.44 8.59 -8.05
CA LEU A 18 -6.40 7.30 -8.74
C LEU A 18 -6.44 6.15 -7.72
N THR A 19 -7.21 5.14 -8.06
CA THR A 19 -7.38 3.93 -7.26
C THR A 19 -6.43 2.82 -7.71
N THR A 20 -6.32 1.73 -6.96
CA THR A 20 -5.52 0.56 -7.36
C THR A 20 -5.88 0.07 -8.76
N LEU A 21 -7.17 -0.01 -9.11
CA LEU A 21 -7.60 -0.43 -10.44
C LEU A 21 -7.17 0.55 -11.54
N ASP A 22 -7.14 1.85 -11.25
CA ASP A 22 -6.64 2.83 -12.21
C ASP A 22 -5.15 2.63 -12.47
N TYR A 23 -4.35 2.38 -11.44
CA TYR A 23 -2.92 2.05 -11.60
C TYR A 23 -2.74 0.71 -12.31
N ALA A 24 -3.48 -0.33 -11.91
CA ALA A 24 -3.38 -1.65 -12.52
C ALA A 24 -3.65 -1.61 -14.03
N THR A 25 -4.67 -0.87 -14.47
CA THR A 25 -5.06 -0.79 -15.88
C THR A 25 -4.22 0.19 -16.70
N GLN A 26 -3.57 1.18 -16.09
CA GLN A 26 -2.78 2.18 -16.80
C GLN A 26 -1.28 1.88 -16.84
N LEU A 27 -0.76 1.14 -15.85
CA LEU A 27 0.66 0.80 -15.77
C LEU A 27 0.98 -0.59 -16.34
N PHE A 28 0.03 -1.53 -16.26
CA PHE A 28 0.23 -2.92 -16.65
C PHE A 28 -0.67 -3.29 -17.82
N ASP A 29 -0.09 -3.98 -18.78
CA ASP A 29 -0.81 -4.51 -19.93
C ASP A 29 -1.52 -5.83 -19.53
N ASP A 30 -2.66 -6.14 -20.14
CA ASP A 30 -3.44 -7.38 -19.98
C ASP A 30 -3.70 -7.80 -18.51
N PHE A 31 -4.03 -6.82 -17.65
CA PHE A 31 -4.32 -7.11 -16.24
C PHE A 31 -5.55 -8.00 -16.08
N ILE A 32 -5.36 -9.15 -15.45
CA ILE A 32 -6.41 -10.13 -15.12
C ILE A 32 -6.57 -10.19 -13.61
N GLU A 33 -7.75 -9.76 -13.12
CA GLU A 33 -8.08 -9.83 -11.69
C GLU A 33 -8.39 -11.25 -11.23
N LEU A 34 -7.88 -11.63 -10.06
CA LEU A 34 -8.08 -12.92 -9.42
C LEU A 34 -8.79 -12.74 -8.07
N HIS A 35 -9.85 -13.49 -7.85
CA HIS A 35 -10.75 -13.33 -6.72
C HIS A 35 -10.65 -14.45 -5.67
N GLY A 36 -11.11 -14.12 -4.44
CA GLY A 36 -11.31 -15.05 -3.34
C GLY A 36 -10.05 -15.45 -2.57
N ASP A 37 -10.22 -15.70 -1.28
CA ASP A 37 -9.15 -16.09 -0.36
C ASP A 37 -8.91 -17.61 -0.29
N ARG A 38 -9.75 -18.41 -0.92
CA ARG A 38 -9.76 -19.91 -0.88
C ARG A 38 -10.08 -20.48 0.52
N ASN A 39 -10.60 -19.66 1.41
CA ASN A 39 -10.96 -20.06 2.76
C ASN A 39 -12.41 -19.72 3.12
N PHE A 40 -12.84 -18.47 2.94
CA PHE A 40 -14.17 -18.01 3.31
C PHE A 40 -14.89 -17.31 2.16
N ARG A 41 -14.34 -16.21 1.61
CA ARG A 41 -14.97 -15.46 0.52
C ARG A 41 -13.99 -14.54 -0.20
N ASP A 42 -14.51 -13.73 -1.11
CA ASP A 42 -13.77 -12.59 -1.66
C ASP A 42 -13.94 -11.33 -0.81
N ASP A 43 -13.00 -10.41 -0.91
CA ASP A 43 -13.10 -9.06 -0.33
C ASP A 43 -12.85 -8.02 -1.43
N GLY A 44 -13.86 -7.21 -1.70
CA GLY A 44 -13.79 -6.15 -2.69
C GLY A 44 -12.85 -4.99 -2.31
N ALA A 45 -12.44 -4.88 -1.03
CA ALA A 45 -11.48 -3.88 -0.59
C ALA A 45 -10.04 -4.20 -1.01
N VAL A 46 -9.75 -5.42 -1.45
CA VAL A 46 -8.45 -5.80 -2.03
C VAL A 46 -8.65 -6.27 -3.46
N VAL A 47 -7.95 -5.65 -4.38
CA VAL A 47 -7.82 -6.07 -5.78
C VAL A 47 -6.47 -6.76 -5.93
N GLY A 48 -6.42 -7.82 -6.70
CA GLY A 48 -5.15 -8.47 -7.02
C GLY A 48 -5.25 -9.36 -8.24
N GLY A 49 -4.17 -9.43 -8.99
CA GLY A 49 -4.14 -10.16 -10.25
C GLY A 49 -2.74 -10.22 -10.86
N ILE A 50 -2.71 -10.52 -12.13
CA ILE A 50 -1.50 -10.63 -12.94
C ILE A 50 -1.64 -9.67 -14.12
N GLY A 51 -0.59 -8.94 -14.40
CA GLY A 51 -0.47 -8.08 -15.58
C GLY A 51 0.96 -8.12 -16.11
N PHE A 52 1.22 -7.42 -17.20
CA PHE A 52 2.56 -7.31 -17.79
C PHE A 52 3.10 -5.89 -17.64
N LEU A 53 4.32 -5.77 -17.15
CA LEU A 53 5.06 -4.52 -17.09
C LEU A 53 6.25 -4.62 -18.05
N ALA A 54 6.23 -3.84 -19.14
CA ALA A 54 7.23 -3.90 -20.19
C ALA A 54 7.48 -5.35 -20.69
N GLY A 55 6.42 -6.13 -20.89
CA GLY A 55 6.46 -7.51 -21.35
C GLY A 55 6.79 -8.56 -20.28
N GLN A 56 7.09 -8.18 -19.04
CA GLN A 56 7.34 -9.10 -17.94
C GLN A 56 6.08 -9.33 -17.09
N PRO A 57 5.73 -10.58 -16.74
CA PRO A 57 4.59 -10.85 -15.89
C PRO A 57 4.87 -10.41 -14.45
N VAL A 58 3.94 -9.64 -13.87
CA VAL A 58 4.01 -9.08 -12.52
C VAL A 58 2.72 -9.41 -11.79
N THR A 59 2.82 -9.75 -10.51
CA THR A 59 1.65 -9.83 -9.63
C THR A 59 1.36 -8.46 -9.03
N VAL A 60 0.18 -7.93 -9.31
CA VAL A 60 -0.29 -6.62 -8.83
C VAL A 60 -1.34 -6.84 -7.77
N ILE A 61 -1.18 -6.21 -6.61
CA ILE A 61 -2.11 -6.30 -5.49
C ILE A 61 -2.32 -4.89 -4.94
N GLY A 62 -3.51 -4.56 -4.48
CA GLY A 62 -3.65 -3.28 -3.78
C GLY A 62 -4.98 -3.11 -3.08
N ILE A 63 -5.03 -2.10 -2.22
CA ILE A 63 -6.24 -1.74 -1.51
C ILE A 63 -7.05 -0.79 -2.37
N GLN A 64 -8.31 -1.15 -2.60
CA GLN A 64 -9.23 -0.47 -3.50
C GLN A 64 -10.24 0.35 -2.71
N LYS A 65 -10.23 1.66 -2.91
CA LYS A 65 -11.34 2.56 -2.53
C LYS A 65 -12.31 2.72 -3.69
N GLY A 66 -13.57 2.98 -3.38
CA GLY A 66 -14.59 3.27 -4.39
C GLY A 66 -14.52 4.73 -4.88
N LYS A 67 -15.05 4.97 -6.08
CA LYS A 67 -15.17 6.31 -6.70
C LYS A 67 -16.46 7.05 -6.36
N ASN A 68 -17.41 6.37 -5.75
CA ASN A 68 -18.67 6.92 -5.27
C ASN A 68 -19.15 6.14 -4.04
N LEU A 69 -20.24 6.58 -3.40
CA LEU A 69 -20.73 5.96 -2.17
C LEU A 69 -21.08 4.47 -2.35
N GLN A 70 -21.77 4.10 -3.44
CA GLN A 70 -22.15 2.71 -3.71
C GLN A 70 -20.92 1.81 -3.88
N ASP A 71 -19.92 2.28 -4.61
CA ASP A 71 -18.68 1.54 -4.81
C ASP A 71 -17.86 1.48 -3.50
N ASN A 72 -17.82 2.57 -2.74
CA ASN A 72 -17.18 2.58 -1.42
C ASN A 72 -17.82 1.56 -0.46
N LEU A 73 -19.15 1.42 -0.45
CA LEU A 73 -19.81 0.39 0.35
C LEU A 73 -19.39 -1.03 -0.06
N LYS A 74 -19.26 -1.30 -1.37
CA LYS A 74 -18.78 -2.60 -1.88
C LYS A 74 -17.29 -2.86 -1.56
N ARG A 75 -16.50 -1.79 -1.43
CA ARG A 75 -15.07 -1.82 -1.15
C ARG A 75 -14.75 -1.58 0.33
N ASN A 76 -15.75 -1.61 1.22
CA ASN A 76 -15.59 -1.31 2.66
C ASN A 76 -14.79 -0.03 2.91
N PHE A 77 -14.97 1.00 2.08
CA PHE A 77 -14.18 2.25 2.12
C PHE A 77 -12.66 2.06 2.05
N GLY A 78 -12.20 0.99 1.41
CA GLY A 78 -10.79 0.63 1.37
C GLY A 78 -10.27 0.06 2.70
N GLN A 79 -11.14 -0.50 3.51
CA GLN A 79 -10.78 -1.18 4.76
C GLN A 79 -10.93 -2.70 4.59
N PRO A 80 -9.83 -3.45 4.38
CA PRO A 80 -9.90 -4.88 4.12
C PRO A 80 -10.37 -5.68 5.35
N HIS A 81 -11.20 -6.69 5.07
CA HIS A 81 -11.45 -7.80 5.98
C HIS A 81 -10.30 -8.82 5.93
N PRO A 82 -10.27 -9.83 6.84
CA PRO A 82 -9.25 -10.89 6.81
C PRO A 82 -9.11 -11.58 5.45
N GLU A 83 -10.24 -11.73 4.74
CA GLU A 83 -10.31 -12.34 3.41
C GLU A 83 -9.47 -11.57 2.38
N GLY A 84 -9.43 -10.24 2.48
CA GLY A 84 -8.62 -9.40 1.61
C GLY A 84 -7.13 -9.64 1.81
N TYR A 85 -6.68 -9.70 3.06
CA TYR A 85 -5.27 -9.99 3.39
C TYR A 85 -4.88 -11.42 3.02
N ARG A 86 -5.75 -12.41 3.26
CA ARG A 86 -5.52 -13.81 2.82
C ARG A 86 -5.49 -13.94 1.31
N LYS A 87 -6.35 -13.22 0.57
CA LYS A 87 -6.29 -13.15 -0.89
C LYS A 87 -4.95 -12.57 -1.36
N ALA A 88 -4.51 -11.46 -0.75
CA ALA A 88 -3.22 -10.86 -1.05
C ALA A 88 -2.08 -11.87 -0.85
N LEU A 89 -2.02 -12.52 0.31
CA LEU A 89 -1.00 -13.53 0.60
C LEU A 89 -1.02 -14.69 -0.39
N ARG A 90 -2.21 -15.20 -0.72
CA ARG A 90 -2.36 -16.27 -1.73
C ARG A 90 -1.74 -15.87 -3.07
N LEU A 91 -1.95 -14.63 -3.50
CA LEU A 91 -1.39 -14.11 -4.75
C LEU A 91 0.13 -13.90 -4.66
N MET A 92 0.64 -13.47 -3.50
CA MET A 92 2.08 -13.35 -3.25
C MET A 92 2.76 -14.73 -3.28
N LYS A 93 2.17 -15.74 -2.65
CA LYS A 93 2.70 -17.12 -2.70
C LYS A 93 2.62 -17.73 -4.11
N GLN A 94 1.61 -17.37 -4.88
CA GLN A 94 1.56 -17.73 -6.30
C GLN A 94 2.65 -16.99 -7.10
N ALA A 95 2.91 -15.72 -6.80
CA ALA A 95 3.99 -14.96 -7.42
C ALA A 95 5.35 -15.61 -7.15
N GLU A 96 5.62 -15.97 -5.90
CA GLU A 96 6.83 -16.69 -5.49
C GLU A 96 7.01 -18.00 -6.26
N LYS A 97 5.95 -18.84 -6.34
CA LYS A 97 5.97 -20.12 -7.06
C LYS A 97 6.35 -19.97 -8.53
N PHE A 98 5.94 -18.90 -9.17
CA PHE A 98 6.19 -18.66 -10.60
C PHE A 98 7.29 -17.63 -10.88
N GLY A 99 8.02 -17.18 -9.86
CA GLY A 99 9.13 -16.23 -9.99
C GLY A 99 8.71 -14.83 -10.46
N ARG A 100 7.45 -14.42 -10.22
CA ARG A 100 6.96 -13.09 -10.60
C ARG A 100 7.22 -12.09 -9.49
N PRO A 101 7.75 -10.89 -9.78
CA PRO A 101 7.80 -9.81 -8.80
C PRO A 101 6.39 -9.38 -8.39
N VAL A 102 6.29 -8.78 -7.21
CA VAL A 102 5.04 -8.27 -6.64
C VAL A 102 5.10 -6.75 -6.57
N VAL A 103 4.04 -6.09 -7.02
CA VAL A 103 3.84 -4.65 -6.84
C VAL A 103 2.57 -4.44 -6.02
N THR A 104 2.67 -3.70 -4.92
CA THR A 104 1.51 -3.39 -4.08
C THR A 104 1.16 -1.91 -4.13
N PHE A 105 -0.15 -1.59 -4.20
CA PHE A 105 -0.69 -0.24 -4.12
C PHE A 105 -1.51 -0.08 -2.84
N ILE A 106 -1.19 0.93 -2.02
CA ILE A 106 -1.74 1.07 -0.67
C ILE A 106 -2.51 2.37 -0.55
N ASN A 107 -3.82 2.26 -0.28
CA ASN A 107 -4.69 3.38 0.06
C ASN A 107 -5.78 2.92 1.02
N THR A 108 -5.51 3.01 2.32
CA THR A 108 -6.43 2.59 3.38
C THR A 108 -6.29 3.45 4.63
N ALA A 109 -7.40 3.73 5.28
CA ALA A 109 -7.39 4.29 6.64
C ALA A 109 -7.00 3.24 7.71
N GLY A 110 -7.03 1.95 7.35
CA GLY A 110 -6.71 0.82 8.21
C GLY A 110 -7.50 -0.43 7.85
N ALA A 111 -7.27 -1.52 8.55
CA ALA A 111 -8.07 -2.73 8.44
C ALA A 111 -9.50 -2.51 8.94
N TYR A 112 -10.47 -3.29 8.47
CA TYR A 112 -11.87 -3.20 8.91
C TYR A 112 -12.00 -3.56 10.40
N PRO A 113 -12.55 -2.67 11.26
CA PRO A 113 -12.54 -2.83 12.71
C PRO A 113 -13.81 -3.53 13.27
N GLY A 114 -14.52 -4.29 12.45
CA GLY A 114 -15.79 -4.92 12.84
C GLY A 114 -15.60 -6.26 13.55
N VAL A 115 -16.51 -6.59 14.48
CA VAL A 115 -16.53 -7.85 15.25
C VAL A 115 -16.38 -9.06 14.32
N GLY A 116 -17.15 -9.13 13.24
CA GLY A 116 -17.06 -10.25 12.30
C GLY A 116 -15.71 -10.37 11.58
N ALA A 117 -14.90 -9.31 11.48
CA ALA A 117 -13.54 -9.39 10.98
C ALA A 117 -12.61 -9.98 12.04
N GLU A 118 -12.75 -9.57 13.30
CA GLU A 118 -11.97 -10.12 14.41
C GLU A 118 -12.26 -11.61 14.62
N GLU A 119 -13.53 -12.02 14.57
CA GLU A 119 -13.93 -13.44 14.65
C GLU A 119 -13.34 -14.30 13.55
N ARG A 120 -13.07 -13.75 12.37
CA ARG A 120 -12.43 -14.44 11.24
C ARG A 120 -10.92 -14.24 11.15
N GLY A 121 -10.30 -13.70 12.21
CA GLY A 121 -8.85 -13.62 12.37
C GLY A 121 -8.21 -12.41 11.66
N GLN A 122 -8.74 -11.19 11.88
CA GLN A 122 -8.17 -9.97 11.30
C GLN A 122 -6.69 -9.77 11.66
N GLY A 123 -6.38 -9.86 12.97
CA GLY A 123 -5.00 -9.72 13.45
C GLY A 123 -4.07 -10.83 12.92
N GLU A 124 -4.55 -12.07 12.85
CA GLU A 124 -3.79 -13.21 12.31
C GLU A 124 -3.48 -13.00 10.82
N ALA A 125 -4.47 -12.60 10.01
CA ALA A 125 -4.29 -12.39 8.59
C ALA A 125 -3.26 -11.29 8.29
N ILE A 126 -3.27 -10.19 9.06
CA ILE A 126 -2.28 -9.12 8.99
C ILE A 126 -0.89 -9.64 9.39
N ALA A 127 -0.78 -10.25 10.56
CA ALA A 127 0.49 -10.75 11.10
C ALA A 127 1.15 -11.78 10.16
N ARG A 128 0.34 -12.67 9.58
CA ARG A 128 0.82 -13.64 8.61
C ARG A 128 1.35 -12.99 7.34
N ASN A 129 0.68 -11.96 6.82
CA ASN A 129 1.22 -11.20 5.68
C ASN A 129 2.59 -10.59 6.00
N LEU A 130 2.76 -9.97 7.19
CA LEU A 130 4.06 -9.40 7.58
C LEU A 130 5.15 -10.47 7.58
N MET A 131 4.88 -11.61 8.22
CA MET A 131 5.82 -12.71 8.31
C MET A 131 6.18 -13.29 6.94
N GLU A 132 5.20 -13.62 6.12
CA GLU A 132 5.41 -14.25 4.82
C GLU A 132 6.06 -13.29 3.80
N MET A 133 5.70 -12.00 3.83
CA MET A 133 6.33 -11.01 2.97
C MET A 133 7.81 -10.80 3.31
N SER A 134 8.19 -10.91 4.59
CA SER A 134 9.59 -10.75 5.00
C SER A 134 10.52 -11.80 4.37
N ASP A 135 10.02 -13.01 4.10
CA ASP A 135 10.77 -14.14 3.50
C ASP A 135 10.33 -14.47 2.05
N LEU A 136 9.52 -13.64 1.42
CA LEU A 136 9.02 -13.88 0.06
C LEU A 136 10.17 -13.82 -0.96
N LYS A 137 10.39 -14.91 -1.69
CA LYS A 137 11.58 -15.14 -2.55
C LYS A 137 11.47 -14.52 -3.94
N VAL A 138 10.79 -13.39 -4.03
CA VAL A 138 10.67 -12.56 -5.24
C VAL A 138 10.74 -11.08 -4.83
N PRO A 139 11.14 -10.17 -5.73
CA PRO A 139 11.10 -8.75 -5.47
C PRO A 139 9.71 -8.23 -5.12
N ILE A 140 9.64 -7.33 -4.15
CA ILE A 140 8.41 -6.66 -3.71
C ILE A 140 8.62 -5.15 -3.77
N MET A 141 7.74 -4.45 -4.50
CA MET A 141 7.65 -2.99 -4.53
C MET A 141 6.34 -2.57 -3.89
N ALA A 142 6.37 -1.69 -2.90
CA ALA A 142 5.16 -1.12 -2.29
C ALA A 142 5.05 0.37 -2.64
N ILE A 143 3.87 0.81 -3.05
CA ILE A 143 3.59 2.21 -3.41
C ILE A 143 2.38 2.69 -2.61
N ILE A 144 2.60 3.67 -1.73
CA ILE A 144 1.53 4.32 -0.97
C ILE A 144 0.95 5.43 -1.86
N ILE A 145 -0.29 5.24 -2.30
CA ILE A 145 -0.97 6.10 -3.27
C ILE A 145 -1.98 7.08 -2.65
N GLY A 146 -2.13 7.06 -1.34
CA GLY A 146 -3.04 7.91 -0.59
C GLY A 146 -2.83 7.77 0.91
N GLU A 147 -3.78 7.19 1.62
CA GLU A 147 -3.61 6.88 3.04
C GLU A 147 -2.92 5.54 3.25
N GLY A 148 -1.91 5.50 4.11
CA GLY A 148 -1.27 4.29 4.60
C GLY A 148 -1.52 4.11 6.11
N GLY A 149 -2.67 3.52 6.47
CA GLY A 149 -3.12 3.42 7.86
C GLY A 149 -2.70 2.13 8.55
N SER A 150 -1.85 2.24 9.58
CA SER A 150 -1.58 1.21 10.58
C SER A 150 -1.16 -0.16 10.01
N GLY A 151 -1.46 -1.23 10.75
CA GLY A 151 -1.23 -2.62 10.34
C GLY A 151 -1.94 -2.99 9.03
N GLY A 152 -3.07 -2.34 8.73
CA GLY A 152 -3.78 -2.55 7.47
C GLY A 152 -2.98 -2.17 6.23
N ALA A 153 -2.23 -1.08 6.31
CA ALA A 153 -1.29 -0.69 5.27
C ALA A 153 0.00 -1.54 5.30
N LEU A 154 0.55 -1.75 6.51
CA LEU A 154 1.80 -2.48 6.69
C LEU A 154 1.71 -3.93 6.18
N ALA A 155 0.52 -4.57 6.27
CA ALA A 155 0.27 -5.91 5.74
C ALA A 155 0.49 -6.06 4.22
N LEU A 156 0.71 -4.95 3.49
CA LEU A 156 1.09 -4.92 2.08
C LEU A 156 2.36 -4.07 1.83
N ALA A 157 3.03 -3.58 2.88
CA ALA A 157 4.16 -2.66 2.78
C ALA A 157 5.51 -3.26 3.21
N VAL A 158 5.56 -4.53 3.61
CA VAL A 158 6.84 -5.22 3.88
C VAL A 158 7.49 -5.57 2.53
N ALA A 159 8.31 -4.66 2.02
CA ALA A 159 8.83 -4.69 0.65
C ALA A 159 10.33 -4.38 0.60
N ASP A 160 10.95 -4.69 -0.55
CA ASP A 160 12.35 -4.32 -0.82
C ASP A 160 12.49 -2.82 -1.03
N GLN A 161 11.46 -2.19 -1.61
CA GLN A 161 11.36 -0.75 -1.80
C GLN A 161 9.95 -0.27 -1.42
N VAL A 162 9.86 0.84 -0.72
CA VAL A 162 8.60 1.52 -0.39
C VAL A 162 8.62 2.92 -0.99
N TRP A 163 7.72 3.19 -1.92
CA TRP A 163 7.54 4.51 -2.51
C TRP A 163 6.26 5.16 -1.98
N MET A 164 6.23 6.47 -1.98
CA MET A 164 5.04 7.25 -1.66
C MET A 164 4.77 8.29 -2.73
N LEU A 165 3.51 8.48 -3.08
CA LEU A 165 3.12 9.67 -3.81
C LEU A 165 3.30 10.90 -2.92
N GLU A 166 3.65 12.04 -3.52
CA GLU A 166 3.93 13.29 -2.81
C GLU A 166 2.83 13.68 -1.83
N ASN A 167 1.57 13.61 -2.28
CA ASN A 167 0.39 13.94 -1.48
C ASN A 167 -0.22 12.67 -0.83
N SER A 168 0.59 11.87 -0.16
CA SER A 168 0.16 10.70 0.59
C SER A 168 0.63 10.75 2.03
N MET A 169 0.08 9.90 2.89
CA MET A 169 0.47 9.79 4.30
C MET A 169 0.66 8.32 4.69
N TYR A 170 1.59 8.06 5.61
CA TYR A 170 1.79 6.72 6.17
C TYR A 170 1.99 6.84 7.68
N ALA A 171 1.13 6.20 8.46
CA ALA A 171 1.09 6.36 9.89
C ALA A 171 0.59 5.11 10.61
N VAL A 172 1.09 4.90 11.82
CA VAL A 172 0.60 3.82 12.72
C VAL A 172 -0.80 4.11 13.24
N LEU A 173 -1.21 5.38 13.31
CA LEU A 173 -2.48 5.84 13.86
C LEU A 173 -2.94 7.08 13.08
N SER A 174 -4.24 7.32 12.99
CA SER A 174 -4.74 8.56 12.40
C SER A 174 -4.40 9.77 13.27
N PRO A 175 -4.21 10.97 12.70
CA PRO A 175 -3.98 12.18 13.48
C PRO A 175 -5.10 12.45 14.49
N GLU A 176 -6.34 12.18 14.12
CA GLU A 176 -7.52 12.29 14.99
C GLU A 176 -7.43 11.34 16.18
N GLY A 177 -7.02 10.09 15.93
CA GLY A 177 -6.80 9.08 16.96
C GLY A 177 -5.67 9.45 17.90
N PHE A 178 -4.54 9.90 17.35
CA PHE A 178 -3.39 10.38 18.12
C PHE A 178 -3.78 11.52 19.07
N ALA A 179 -4.44 12.55 18.55
CA ALA A 179 -4.89 13.69 19.34
C ALA A 179 -5.88 13.28 20.43
N SER A 180 -6.82 12.38 20.12
CA SER A 180 -7.80 11.87 21.09
C SER A 180 -7.15 11.06 22.21
N ILE A 181 -6.14 10.24 21.90
CA ILE A 181 -5.46 9.41 22.89
C ILE A 181 -4.58 10.27 23.82
N LEU A 182 -3.71 11.11 23.25
CA LEU A 182 -2.73 11.85 24.02
C LEU A 182 -3.30 13.10 24.69
N TRP A 183 -4.17 13.82 24.00
CA TRP A 183 -4.66 15.13 24.47
C TRP A 183 -6.13 15.12 24.87
N LYS A 184 -6.83 13.99 24.67
CA LYS A 184 -8.28 13.86 24.89
C LYS A 184 -9.11 14.85 24.05
N ASP A 185 -8.53 15.33 22.93
CA ASP A 185 -9.12 16.31 22.03
C ASP A 185 -8.79 16.00 20.56
N GLY A 186 -9.71 15.34 19.87
CA GLY A 186 -9.58 14.98 18.47
C GLY A 186 -9.59 16.19 17.51
N SER A 187 -10.04 17.37 17.95
CA SER A 187 -10.03 18.58 17.14
C SER A 187 -8.60 19.10 16.85
N ARG A 188 -7.60 18.68 17.64
CA ARG A 188 -6.18 18.98 17.46
C ARG A 188 -5.47 18.05 16.45
N ALA A 189 -6.22 17.38 15.59
CA ALA A 189 -5.68 16.42 14.63
C ALA A 189 -4.57 16.98 13.72
N MET A 190 -4.66 18.26 13.32
CA MET A 190 -3.63 18.86 12.47
C MET A 190 -2.31 19.12 13.21
N GLU A 191 -2.38 19.52 14.46
CA GLU A 191 -1.21 19.62 15.34
C GLU A 191 -0.56 18.24 15.57
N ALA A 192 -1.39 17.23 15.77
CA ALA A 192 -0.94 15.85 15.86
C ALA A 192 -0.20 15.40 14.61
N ALA A 193 -0.73 15.68 13.44
CA ALA A 193 -0.15 15.30 12.15
C ALA A 193 1.25 15.90 11.93
N GLU A 194 1.47 17.15 12.35
CA GLU A 194 2.78 17.79 12.28
C GLU A 194 3.81 17.11 13.19
N LEU A 195 3.39 16.71 14.39
CA LEU A 195 4.27 16.00 15.34
C LEU A 195 4.58 14.56 14.91
N MET A 196 3.62 13.89 14.29
CA MET A 196 3.73 12.49 13.89
C MET A 196 4.68 12.25 12.71
N LYS A 197 5.03 13.27 11.93
CA LYS A 197 5.91 13.19 10.75
C LYS A 197 5.48 12.12 9.74
N ILE A 198 4.22 12.15 9.37
CA ILE A 198 3.57 11.11 8.55
C ILE A 198 3.53 11.42 7.05
N THR A 199 4.09 12.54 6.63
CA THR A 199 4.10 12.96 5.22
C THR A 199 5.22 12.27 4.44
N SER A 200 5.06 12.21 3.13
CA SER A 200 6.02 11.55 2.24
C SER A 200 7.45 12.06 2.41
N TYR A 201 7.64 13.37 2.48
CA TYR A 201 8.97 14.00 2.64
C TYR A 201 9.61 13.74 4.02
N GLU A 202 8.81 13.75 5.09
CA GLU A 202 9.32 13.43 6.42
C GLU A 202 9.75 11.95 6.51
N LEU A 203 8.97 11.06 5.90
CA LEU A 203 9.27 9.63 5.91
C LEU A 203 10.45 9.27 4.99
N GLU A 204 10.64 9.98 3.87
CA GLU A 204 11.83 9.84 3.04
C GLU A 204 13.09 10.29 3.82
N LYS A 205 13.02 11.45 4.50
CA LYS A 205 14.10 11.95 5.37
C LYS A 205 14.44 10.97 6.51
N LEU A 206 13.44 10.28 7.05
CA LEU A 206 13.61 9.23 8.06
C LEU A 206 14.03 7.87 7.46
N GLN A 207 14.18 7.78 6.15
CA GLN A 207 14.52 6.55 5.42
C GLN A 207 13.50 5.41 5.56
N VAL A 208 12.27 5.72 5.98
CA VAL A 208 11.13 4.78 5.98
C VAL A 208 10.64 4.54 4.55
N VAL A 209 10.72 5.58 3.71
CA VAL A 209 10.37 5.59 2.30
C VAL A 209 11.63 5.79 1.47
N ASP A 210 11.76 5.06 0.36
CA ASP A 210 12.93 5.13 -0.52
C ASP A 210 12.80 6.18 -1.61
N ARG A 211 11.57 6.53 -1.95
CA ARG A 211 11.29 7.50 -3.02
C ARG A 211 9.96 8.21 -2.83
N VAL A 212 9.96 9.52 -2.99
CA VAL A 212 8.75 10.33 -3.17
C VAL A 212 8.50 10.53 -4.67
N VAL A 213 7.31 10.14 -5.12
CA VAL A 213 6.85 10.38 -6.50
C VAL A 213 6.12 11.72 -6.54
N LEU A 214 6.68 12.68 -7.25
CA LEU A 214 6.16 14.06 -7.31
C LEU A 214 4.83 14.12 -8.07
N GLU A 215 3.85 14.81 -7.52
CA GLU A 215 2.51 15.02 -8.09
C GLU A 215 2.23 16.51 -8.38
N ASN A 216 2.70 17.41 -7.51
CA ASN A 216 2.36 18.83 -7.59
C ASN A 216 2.86 19.48 -8.89
N GLY A 217 1.95 20.14 -9.60
CA GLY A 217 2.26 20.81 -10.87
C GLY A 217 2.44 19.86 -12.07
N ARG A 218 2.20 18.55 -11.91
CA ARG A 218 2.34 17.54 -12.97
C ARG A 218 1.00 17.01 -13.42
N ALA A 219 0.87 16.72 -14.72
CA ALA A 219 -0.29 16.00 -15.24
C ALA A 219 -0.26 14.53 -14.80
N THR A 220 -1.44 13.92 -14.60
CA THR A 220 -1.57 12.50 -14.20
C THR A 220 -0.75 11.57 -15.10
N LYS A 221 -0.75 11.81 -16.43
CA LYS A 221 0.01 11.01 -17.39
C LYS A 221 1.51 11.06 -17.14
N GLU A 222 2.05 12.20 -16.74
CA GLU A 222 3.47 12.36 -16.41
C GLU A 222 3.84 11.60 -15.14
N VAL A 223 2.97 11.63 -14.12
CA VAL A 223 3.16 10.87 -12.88
C VAL A 223 3.14 9.38 -13.17
N LEU A 224 2.20 8.91 -13.98
CA LEU A 224 2.11 7.49 -14.38
C LEU A 224 3.33 7.03 -15.19
N SER A 225 3.82 7.86 -16.14
CA SER A 225 5.05 7.56 -16.89
C SER A 225 6.26 7.43 -15.97
N ASP A 226 6.41 8.38 -15.04
CA ASP A 226 7.47 8.36 -14.04
C ASP A 226 7.43 7.09 -13.18
N ILE A 227 6.24 6.71 -12.69
CA ILE A 227 6.06 5.46 -11.94
C ILE A 227 6.43 4.26 -12.81
N LYS A 228 5.91 4.16 -14.03
CA LYS A 228 6.14 3.01 -14.93
C LYS A 228 7.61 2.83 -15.24
N GLU A 229 8.30 3.88 -15.69
CA GLU A 229 9.71 3.86 -16.05
C GLU A 229 10.60 3.44 -14.88
N ASN A 230 10.35 4.03 -13.70
CA ASN A 230 11.14 3.71 -12.51
C ASN A 230 10.82 2.32 -11.92
N LEU A 231 9.56 1.85 -12.01
CA LEU A 231 9.21 0.47 -11.62
C LEU A 231 9.96 -0.54 -12.48
N VAL A 232 9.99 -0.35 -13.80
CA VAL A 232 10.74 -1.23 -14.73
C VAL A 232 12.21 -1.29 -14.32
N SER A 233 12.84 -0.12 -14.14
CA SER A 233 14.24 -0.03 -13.75
C SER A 233 14.52 -0.69 -12.40
N GLN A 234 13.71 -0.38 -11.39
CA GLN A 234 13.91 -0.88 -10.02
C GLN A 234 13.67 -2.38 -9.91
N LEU A 235 12.63 -2.90 -10.56
CA LEU A 235 12.38 -4.34 -10.58
C LEU A 235 13.51 -5.09 -11.28
N ALA A 236 14.05 -4.58 -12.38
CA ALA A 236 15.20 -5.18 -13.04
C ALA A 236 16.43 -5.23 -12.13
N GLN A 237 16.70 -4.16 -11.35
CA GLN A 237 17.79 -4.13 -10.39
C GLN A 237 17.60 -5.17 -9.27
N LEU A 238 16.39 -5.26 -8.69
CA LEU A 238 16.10 -6.22 -7.62
C LEU A 238 16.16 -7.67 -8.12
N GLN A 239 15.70 -7.95 -9.34
CA GLN A 239 15.76 -9.28 -9.95
C GLN A 239 17.19 -9.72 -10.29
N ALA A 240 18.12 -8.78 -10.50
CA ALA A 240 19.53 -9.07 -10.75
C ALA A 240 20.29 -9.47 -9.48
N LEU A 241 19.73 -9.23 -8.29
CA LEU A 241 20.37 -9.61 -7.03
C LEU A 241 20.30 -11.13 -6.81
N PRO A 242 21.35 -11.74 -6.23
CA PRO A 242 21.23 -13.07 -5.67
C PRO A 242 20.11 -13.13 -4.63
N LEU A 243 19.37 -14.24 -4.56
CA LEU A 243 18.23 -14.37 -3.66
C LEU A 243 18.59 -14.07 -2.19
N ASP A 244 19.71 -14.60 -1.71
CA ASP A 244 20.17 -14.37 -0.34
C ASP A 244 20.42 -12.88 -0.07
N GLN A 245 20.97 -12.17 -1.05
CA GLN A 245 21.19 -10.72 -0.94
C GLN A 245 19.88 -9.93 -0.95
N LEU A 246 18.90 -10.34 -1.76
CA LEU A 246 17.58 -9.72 -1.79
C LEU A 246 16.89 -9.83 -0.42
N LEU A 247 16.87 -11.03 0.16
CA LEU A 247 16.27 -11.30 1.47
C LEU A 247 17.01 -10.59 2.60
N GLU A 248 18.36 -10.62 2.60
CA GLU A 248 19.17 -9.93 3.60
C GLU A 248 18.96 -8.41 3.53
N ASN A 249 18.91 -7.82 2.34
CA ASN A 249 18.65 -6.39 2.18
C ASN A 249 17.27 -6.02 2.73
N ARG A 250 16.24 -6.85 2.45
CA ARG A 250 14.88 -6.66 3.01
C ARG A 250 14.90 -6.77 4.52
N TYR A 251 15.57 -7.77 5.09
CA TYR A 251 15.71 -7.93 6.54
C TYR A 251 16.38 -6.71 7.17
N GLN A 252 17.51 -6.29 6.65
CA GLN A 252 18.28 -5.14 7.19
C GLN A 252 17.49 -3.83 7.07
N ARG A 253 16.63 -3.68 6.05
CA ARG A 253 15.74 -2.53 5.92
C ARG A 253 14.88 -2.34 7.17
N PHE A 254 14.26 -3.40 7.68
CA PHE A 254 13.37 -3.32 8.84
C PHE A 254 14.09 -3.41 10.19
N ARG A 255 15.38 -3.73 10.20
CA ARG A 255 16.20 -3.72 11.41
C ARG A 255 16.75 -2.34 11.78
N LYS A 256 16.52 -1.34 10.94
CA LYS A 256 16.96 0.04 11.20
C LYS A 256 16.11 0.76 12.25
N TYR A 257 14.91 0.24 12.56
CA TYR A 257 13.90 0.87 13.41
C TYR A 257 13.76 0.18 14.76
#